data_6a85986d557f65486c91437966a29a0e
#
_entry.id   6a85986d557f65486c91437966a29a0e
#
_cell.length_a   1.000
_cell.length_b   1.000
_cell.length_c   1.000
_cell.angle_alpha   90.00
_cell.angle_beta   90.00
_cell.angle_gamma   90.00
#
_symmetry.space_group_name_H-M   'P 1'
#
loop_
_entity.id
_entity.type
_entity.pdbx_description
1 polymer ?
#
loop_
_entity_poly.entity_id
_entity_poly.type
_entity_poly.pdbx_seq_one_letter_code
_entity_poly.pdbx_strand_id
1 'polypeptide(L)'
;MIEIRFHGRGGQGAVIASKILASALFREGKHAQAFPAFGGERRGAPVMAFTRFDKKTITRRSMVYEPDHVVVLDESILEVADVTSGLKEKGWILVNTPKPPSAYPQFHKFRVATVDANRLAQENGLGTATAPVVNTVILGAFAKATGLVGLPAILEGIEEYVPGKKEANSAAAKTAFEQVIIFGSSPI
;
A
#
# COMPACT_ATOMS: atom_id res chain seq x y z
N MET A 1 16.43 3.35 -8.44
CA MET A 1 15.00 3.73 -8.45
C MET A 1 14.21 2.53 -7.98
N ILE A 2 13.25 2.74 -7.09
CA ILE A 2 12.32 1.71 -6.57
C ILE A 2 10.91 2.10 -7.02
N GLU A 3 10.14 1.12 -7.48
CA GLU A 3 8.81 1.29 -8.03
C GLU A 3 7.80 0.40 -7.30
N ILE A 4 6.69 0.99 -6.88
CA ILE A 4 5.63 0.34 -6.11
C ILE A 4 4.33 0.44 -6.88
N ARG A 5 3.62 -0.68 -7.02
CA ARG A 5 2.31 -0.75 -7.67
C ARG A 5 1.24 -1.07 -6.64
N PHE A 6 0.25 -0.21 -6.57
CA PHE A 6 -0.95 -0.39 -5.77
C PHE A 6 -2.05 -0.97 -6.64
N HIS A 7 -2.71 -2.01 -6.15
CA HIS A 7 -3.91 -2.58 -6.72
C HIS A 7 -5.08 -2.37 -5.77
N GLY A 8 -6.20 -1.90 -6.29
CA GLY A 8 -7.41 -1.67 -5.53
C GLY A 8 -8.64 -1.66 -6.44
N ARG A 9 -9.78 -1.30 -5.88
CA ARG A 9 -11.00 -1.01 -6.65
C ARG A 9 -11.27 0.49 -6.67
N GLY A 10 -11.91 0.96 -7.72
CA GLY A 10 -12.32 2.35 -7.83
C GLY A 10 -13.11 2.79 -6.60
N GLY A 11 -12.65 3.87 -5.95
CA GLY A 11 -13.20 4.38 -4.69
C GLY A 11 -12.45 3.95 -3.42
N GLN A 12 -11.52 3.00 -3.46
CA GLN A 12 -10.74 2.58 -2.28
C GLN A 12 -9.52 3.47 -1.98
N GLY A 13 -9.23 4.46 -2.84
CA GLY A 13 -8.19 5.44 -2.58
C GLY A 13 -6.75 4.98 -2.87
N ALA A 14 -6.54 4.06 -3.82
CA ALA A 14 -5.20 3.64 -4.25
C ALA A 14 -4.31 4.83 -4.67
N VAL A 15 -4.88 5.81 -5.39
CA VAL A 15 -4.18 7.04 -5.78
C VAL A 15 -3.80 7.90 -4.57
N ILE A 16 -4.67 7.98 -3.56
CA ILE A 16 -4.36 8.71 -2.32
C ILE A 16 -3.24 8.01 -1.56
N ALA A 17 -3.30 6.67 -1.42
CA ALA A 17 -2.22 5.90 -0.81
C ALA A 17 -0.87 6.16 -1.51
N SER A 18 -0.84 6.13 -2.84
CA SER A 18 0.37 6.38 -3.62
C SER A 18 0.92 7.80 -3.40
N LYS A 19 0.06 8.82 -3.28
CA LYS A 19 0.46 10.21 -3.00
C LYS A 19 1.00 10.39 -1.58
N ILE A 20 0.33 9.80 -0.58
CA ILE A 20 0.80 9.83 0.82
C ILE A 20 2.19 9.18 0.93
N LEU A 21 2.39 8.02 0.29
CA LEU A 21 3.68 7.36 0.28
C LEU A 21 4.76 8.22 -0.41
N ALA A 22 4.45 8.86 -1.53
CA ALA A 22 5.39 9.74 -2.22
C ALA A 22 5.77 10.95 -1.37
N SER A 23 4.80 11.59 -0.69
CA SER A 23 5.05 12.68 0.25
C SER A 23 5.94 12.25 1.42
N ALA A 24 5.64 11.10 2.02
CA ALA A 24 6.45 10.55 3.11
C ALA A 24 7.90 10.29 2.69
N LEU A 25 8.11 9.70 1.51
CA LEU A 25 9.44 9.45 0.95
C LEU A 25 10.19 10.75 0.64
N PHE A 26 9.48 11.77 0.15
CA PHE A 26 10.06 13.09 -0.10
C PHE A 26 10.52 13.77 1.19
N ARG A 27 9.76 13.67 2.29
CA ARG A 27 10.14 14.18 3.61
C ARG A 27 11.41 13.52 4.16
N GLU A 28 11.67 12.28 3.76
CA GLU A 28 12.93 11.58 4.06
C GLU A 28 14.08 11.90 3.07
N GLY A 29 13.96 12.94 2.26
CA GLY A 29 15.00 13.40 1.36
C GLY A 29 15.13 12.59 0.06
N LYS A 30 14.12 11.81 -0.31
CA LYS A 30 14.08 11.07 -1.59
C LYS A 30 13.29 11.87 -2.64
N HIS A 31 13.68 11.76 -3.90
CA HIS A 31 12.83 12.22 -4.99
C HIS A 31 11.73 11.18 -5.22
N ALA A 32 10.47 11.60 -5.22
CA ALA A 32 9.34 10.69 -5.35
C ALA A 32 8.28 11.21 -6.34
N GLN A 33 7.59 10.30 -7.01
CA GLN A 33 6.47 10.57 -7.90
C GLN A 33 5.34 9.60 -7.59
N ALA A 34 4.10 10.10 -7.60
CA ALA A 34 2.89 9.29 -7.53
C ALA A 34 1.98 9.60 -8.71
N PHE A 35 1.40 8.59 -9.33
CA PHE A 35 0.52 8.76 -10.47
C PHE A 35 -0.44 7.57 -10.60
N PRO A 36 -1.68 7.79 -11.13
CA PRO A 36 -2.61 6.71 -11.44
C PRO A 36 -2.21 5.96 -12.70
N ALA A 37 -2.68 4.73 -12.86
CA ALA A 37 -2.77 4.12 -14.17
C ALA A 37 -3.84 4.86 -14.98
N PHE A 38 -3.50 5.30 -16.19
CA PHE A 38 -4.46 5.93 -17.08
C PHE A 38 -5.44 4.88 -17.62
N GLY A 39 -6.72 5.06 -17.39
CA GLY A 39 -7.81 4.19 -17.83
C GLY A 39 -9.14 4.70 -17.30
N GLY A 40 -10.25 4.23 -17.85
CA GLY A 40 -11.59 4.64 -17.41
C GLY A 40 -11.89 4.12 -16.01
N GLU A 41 -11.64 4.93 -15.01
CA GLU A 41 -11.96 4.62 -13.62
C GLU A 41 -13.49 4.49 -13.46
N ARG A 42 -13.95 3.28 -13.18
CA ARG A 42 -15.34 3.01 -12.78
C ARG A 42 -15.34 2.57 -11.32
N ARG A 43 -16.33 3.03 -10.56
CA ARG A 43 -16.50 2.61 -9.18
C ARG A 43 -16.55 1.07 -9.08
N GLY A 44 -15.74 0.49 -8.22
CA GLY A 44 -15.64 -0.96 -8.02
C GLY A 44 -14.79 -1.73 -9.05
N ALA A 45 -14.43 -1.13 -10.20
CA ALA A 45 -13.54 -1.77 -11.16
C ALA A 45 -12.09 -1.82 -10.62
N PRO A 46 -11.29 -2.81 -11.05
CA PRO A 46 -9.86 -2.83 -10.73
C PRO A 46 -9.16 -1.56 -11.19
N VAL A 47 -8.39 -0.95 -10.30
CA VAL A 47 -7.59 0.24 -10.57
C VAL A 47 -6.17 0.06 -10.05
N MET A 48 -5.22 0.73 -10.69
CA MET A 48 -3.83 0.76 -10.25
C MET A 48 -3.36 2.19 -10.01
N ALA A 49 -2.46 2.33 -9.04
CA ALA A 49 -1.70 3.55 -8.83
C ALA A 49 -0.24 3.19 -8.57
N PHE A 50 0.65 4.14 -8.74
CA PHE A 50 2.08 3.91 -8.65
C PHE A 50 2.75 4.96 -7.79
N THR A 51 3.77 4.51 -7.05
CA THR A 51 4.78 5.38 -6.45
C THR A 51 6.14 4.93 -6.94
N ARG A 52 6.98 5.85 -7.37
CA ARG A 52 8.39 5.59 -7.63
C ARG A 52 9.24 6.57 -6.85
N PHE A 53 10.41 6.13 -6.42
CA PHE A 53 11.34 7.01 -5.72
C PHE A 53 12.80 6.65 -5.99
N ASP A 54 13.68 7.64 -5.83
CA ASP A 54 15.13 7.49 -5.99
C ASP A 54 15.85 8.52 -5.10
N LYS A 55 17.15 8.33 -4.90
CA LYS A 55 18.06 9.34 -4.33
C LYS A 55 18.36 10.48 -5.32
N LYS A 56 18.15 10.25 -6.63
CA LYS A 56 18.38 11.21 -7.71
C LYS A 56 17.05 11.68 -8.30
N THR A 57 17.07 12.83 -8.95
CA THR A 57 15.91 13.37 -9.68
C THR A 57 15.37 12.36 -10.68
N ILE A 58 14.05 12.16 -10.66
CA ILE A 58 13.35 11.20 -11.51
C ILE A 58 12.88 11.92 -12.77
N THR A 59 13.38 11.51 -13.92
CA THR A 59 12.98 12.02 -15.24
C THR A 59 12.03 11.07 -15.97
N ARG A 60 11.92 9.82 -15.52
CA ARG A 60 11.07 8.78 -16.12
C ARG A 60 9.58 9.16 -16.00
N ARG A 61 8.84 9.02 -17.11
CA ARG A 61 7.39 9.28 -17.18
C ARG A 61 6.57 8.06 -17.62
N SER A 62 7.22 6.92 -17.89
CA SER A 62 6.55 5.68 -18.29
C SER A 62 5.74 5.07 -17.13
N MET A 63 4.78 4.22 -17.48
CA MET A 63 4.11 3.33 -16.52
C MET A 63 5.10 2.38 -15.83
N VAL A 64 4.69 1.80 -14.70
CA VAL A 64 5.47 0.79 -13.97
C VAL A 64 5.04 -0.59 -14.44
N TYR A 65 5.88 -1.23 -15.24
CA TYR A 65 5.65 -2.60 -15.72
C TYR A 65 6.35 -3.65 -14.86
N GLU A 66 7.49 -3.30 -14.26
CA GLU A 66 8.31 -4.19 -13.42
C GLU A 66 8.48 -3.60 -12.01
N PRO A 67 7.42 -3.66 -11.16
CA PRO A 67 7.49 -3.10 -9.83
C PRO A 67 8.47 -3.86 -8.93
N ASP A 68 9.10 -3.15 -8.00
CA ASP A 68 9.89 -3.75 -6.93
C ASP A 68 8.97 -4.31 -5.82
N HIS A 69 7.81 -3.69 -5.60
CA HIS A 69 6.84 -4.08 -4.57
C HIS A 69 5.41 -3.87 -5.04
N VAL A 70 4.50 -4.66 -4.50
CA VAL A 70 3.06 -4.62 -4.79
C VAL A 70 2.28 -4.47 -3.48
N VAL A 71 1.26 -3.62 -3.50
CA VAL A 71 0.30 -3.43 -2.41
C VAL A 71 -1.11 -3.71 -2.94
N VAL A 72 -1.83 -4.61 -2.31
CA VAL A 72 -3.19 -5.02 -2.68
C VAL A 72 -4.17 -4.54 -1.60
N LEU A 73 -4.97 -3.52 -1.94
CA LEU A 73 -5.94 -2.92 -1.01
C LEU A 73 -7.21 -3.78 -0.84
N ASP A 74 -7.44 -4.72 -1.73
CA ASP A 74 -8.63 -5.58 -1.74
C ASP A 74 -8.25 -6.98 -2.22
N GLU A 75 -8.39 -7.98 -1.34
CA GLU A 75 -8.02 -9.36 -1.64
C GLU A 75 -8.72 -9.91 -2.89
N SER A 76 -9.97 -9.49 -3.16
CA SER A 76 -10.72 -9.96 -4.33
C SER A 76 -10.09 -9.58 -5.68
N ILE A 77 -9.12 -8.65 -5.69
CA ILE A 77 -8.32 -8.34 -6.89
C ILE A 77 -7.49 -9.55 -7.33
N LEU A 78 -7.06 -10.40 -6.40
CA LEU A 78 -6.26 -11.60 -6.70
C LEU A 78 -7.00 -12.61 -7.60
N GLU A 79 -8.33 -12.54 -7.63
CA GLU A 79 -9.17 -13.41 -8.46
C GLU A 79 -9.32 -12.92 -9.92
N VAL A 80 -9.09 -11.62 -10.15
CA VAL A 80 -9.41 -10.97 -11.43
C VAL A 80 -8.20 -10.32 -12.11
N ALA A 81 -7.04 -10.24 -11.40
CA ALA A 81 -5.83 -9.65 -11.93
C ALA A 81 -4.59 -10.39 -11.42
N ASP A 82 -3.62 -10.59 -12.31
CA ASP A 82 -2.29 -11.06 -11.91
C ASP A 82 -1.48 -9.90 -11.31
N VAL A 83 -1.54 -9.77 -9.99
CA VAL A 83 -0.81 -8.75 -9.24
C VAL A 83 0.70 -8.99 -9.24
N THR A 84 1.15 -10.19 -9.63
CA THR A 84 2.58 -10.55 -9.67
C THR A 84 3.22 -10.26 -11.02
N SER A 85 2.45 -9.92 -12.04
CA SER A 85 2.96 -9.63 -13.38
C SER A 85 4.07 -8.58 -13.34
N GLY A 86 5.27 -8.95 -13.76
CA GLY A 86 6.47 -8.10 -13.76
C GLY A 86 7.08 -7.82 -12.38
N LEU A 87 6.51 -8.35 -11.28
CA LEU A 87 7.09 -8.15 -9.94
C LEU A 87 8.47 -8.80 -9.86
N LYS A 88 9.46 -8.02 -9.44
CA LYS A 88 10.83 -8.48 -9.30
C LYS A 88 10.97 -9.53 -8.21
N GLU A 89 11.89 -10.47 -8.40
CA GLU A 89 12.21 -11.48 -7.39
C GLU A 89 12.55 -10.83 -6.04
N LYS A 90 12.12 -11.48 -4.94
CA LYS A 90 12.26 -10.97 -3.56
C LYS A 90 11.52 -9.64 -3.30
N GLY A 91 10.69 -9.19 -4.23
CA GLY A 91 9.76 -8.08 -4.01
C GLY A 91 8.76 -8.40 -2.90
N TRP A 92 8.20 -7.36 -2.30
CA TRP A 92 7.11 -7.51 -1.33
C TRP A 92 5.75 -7.55 -2.02
N ILE A 93 4.89 -8.44 -1.53
CA ILE A 93 3.45 -8.39 -1.75
C ILE A 93 2.79 -8.16 -0.40
N LEU A 94 2.20 -6.99 -0.22
CA LEU A 94 1.40 -6.68 0.97
C LEU A 94 -0.08 -6.77 0.60
N VAL A 95 -0.83 -7.61 1.31
CA VAL A 95 -2.26 -7.84 1.05
C VAL A 95 -3.10 -7.40 2.24
N ASN A 96 -4.16 -6.65 1.96
CA ASN A 96 -5.22 -6.37 2.92
C ASN A 96 -6.14 -7.59 3.04
N THR A 97 -5.97 -8.35 4.10
CA THR A 97 -6.70 -9.59 4.37
C THR A 97 -6.55 -9.99 5.84
N PRO A 98 -7.53 -10.65 6.47
CA PRO A 98 -7.38 -11.27 7.78
C PRO A 98 -6.57 -12.57 7.76
N LYS A 99 -6.29 -13.14 6.57
CA LYS A 99 -5.57 -14.40 6.42
C LYS A 99 -4.06 -14.21 6.68
N PRO A 100 -3.37 -15.21 7.23
CA PRO A 100 -1.91 -15.15 7.37
C PRO A 100 -1.22 -15.27 6.00
N PRO A 101 0.06 -14.83 5.88
CA PRO A 101 0.82 -14.93 4.64
C PRO A 101 0.93 -16.37 4.10
N SER A 102 0.90 -17.38 4.95
CA SER A 102 0.91 -18.80 4.57
C SER A 102 -0.31 -19.25 3.75
N ALA A 103 -1.38 -18.46 3.75
CA ALA A 103 -2.56 -18.71 2.92
C ALA A 103 -2.32 -18.44 1.42
N TYR A 104 -1.15 -17.88 1.06
CA TYR A 104 -0.79 -17.50 -0.32
C TYR A 104 0.44 -18.27 -0.82
N PRO A 105 0.40 -19.62 -0.92
CA PRO A 105 1.53 -20.43 -1.36
C PRO A 105 1.99 -20.11 -2.79
N GLN A 106 1.10 -19.56 -3.62
CA GLN A 106 1.43 -19.09 -4.97
C GLN A 106 2.44 -17.94 -5.00
N PHE A 107 2.61 -17.22 -3.90
CA PHE A 107 3.57 -16.11 -3.79
C PHE A 107 4.93 -16.53 -3.21
N HIS A 108 5.26 -17.83 -3.20
CA HIS A 108 6.49 -18.37 -2.59
C HIS A 108 7.82 -17.76 -3.08
N LYS A 109 7.84 -17.14 -4.26
CA LYS A 109 9.01 -16.43 -4.82
C LYS A 109 9.20 -15.01 -4.25
N PHE A 110 8.20 -14.52 -3.53
CA PHE A 110 8.15 -13.16 -3.04
C PHE A 110 8.12 -13.14 -1.51
N ARG A 111 8.37 -11.96 -0.94
CA ARG A 111 8.12 -11.71 0.47
C ARG A 111 6.66 -11.34 0.63
N VAL A 112 5.95 -12.02 1.53
CA VAL A 112 4.51 -11.77 1.72
C VAL A 112 4.27 -11.19 3.10
N ALA A 113 3.48 -10.13 3.13
CA ALA A 113 2.96 -9.54 4.36
C ALA A 113 1.45 -9.38 4.25
N THR A 114 0.73 -9.55 5.36
CA THR A 114 -0.73 -9.38 5.42
C THR A 114 -1.12 -8.52 6.60
N VAL A 115 -2.21 -7.78 6.44
CA VAL A 115 -2.82 -6.97 7.49
C VAL A 115 -4.32 -6.88 7.26
N ASP A 116 -5.13 -7.02 8.30
CA ASP A 116 -6.58 -6.79 8.23
C ASP A 116 -6.90 -5.29 8.35
N ALA A 117 -6.59 -4.56 7.28
CA ALA A 117 -6.82 -3.12 7.23
C ALA A 117 -8.32 -2.78 7.22
N ASN A 118 -9.19 -3.70 6.77
CA ASN A 118 -10.64 -3.51 6.82
C ASN A 118 -11.12 -3.42 8.27
N ARG A 119 -10.74 -4.38 9.11
CA ARG A 119 -11.07 -4.40 10.54
C ARG A 119 -10.52 -3.15 11.23
N LEU A 120 -9.25 -2.83 11.02
CA LEU A 120 -8.61 -1.67 11.63
C LEU A 120 -9.28 -0.34 11.21
N ALA A 121 -9.70 -0.21 9.96
CA ALA A 121 -10.45 0.94 9.47
C ALA A 121 -11.81 1.04 10.18
N GLN A 122 -12.56 -0.06 10.31
CA GLN A 122 -13.85 -0.10 10.97
C GLN A 122 -13.77 0.25 12.46
N GLU A 123 -12.80 -0.33 13.17
CA GLU A 123 -12.53 -0.05 14.59
C GLU A 123 -12.23 1.44 14.86
N ASN A 124 -11.66 2.13 13.89
CA ASN A 124 -11.35 3.56 13.96
C ASN A 124 -12.43 4.45 13.28
N GLY A 125 -13.57 3.88 12.89
CA GLY A 125 -14.67 4.63 12.27
C GLY A 125 -14.32 5.23 10.90
N LEU A 126 -13.41 4.59 10.16
CA LEU A 126 -12.95 5.04 8.83
C LEU A 126 -13.79 4.39 7.72
N GLY A 127 -14.62 5.17 7.08
CA GLY A 127 -15.57 4.71 6.07
C GLY A 127 -16.84 4.11 6.67
N THR A 128 -17.41 3.12 5.98
CA THR A 128 -18.59 2.37 6.42
C THR A 128 -18.25 0.88 6.53
N ALA A 129 -19.13 0.09 7.14
CA ALA A 129 -18.95 -1.36 7.26
C ALA A 129 -18.77 -2.06 5.90
N THR A 130 -19.43 -1.55 4.85
CA THR A 130 -19.35 -2.10 3.49
C THR A 130 -18.30 -1.44 2.60
N ALA A 131 -17.74 -0.30 3.03
CA ALA A 131 -16.72 0.46 2.29
C ALA A 131 -15.73 1.09 3.28
N PRO A 132 -14.88 0.29 3.95
CA PRO A 132 -13.86 0.81 4.86
C PRO A 132 -12.77 1.57 4.09
N VAL A 133 -12.24 2.63 4.71
CA VAL A 133 -11.15 3.44 4.14
C VAL A 133 -9.83 2.84 4.58
N VAL A 134 -9.21 2.04 3.72
CA VAL A 134 -8.01 1.25 4.03
C VAL A 134 -6.71 1.85 3.51
N ASN A 135 -6.79 2.86 2.67
CA ASN A 135 -5.65 3.44 1.94
C ASN A 135 -4.55 4.02 2.85
N THR A 136 -4.91 4.62 3.97
CA THR A 136 -3.98 5.14 4.96
C THR A 136 -3.48 4.02 5.89
N VAL A 137 -4.39 3.13 6.28
CA VAL A 137 -4.12 2.02 7.20
C VAL A 137 -3.02 1.11 6.66
N ILE A 138 -3.13 0.69 5.40
CA ILE A 138 -2.18 -0.24 4.77
C ILE A 138 -0.76 0.35 4.65
N LEU A 139 -0.61 1.69 4.65
CA LEU A 139 0.70 2.34 4.59
C LEU A 139 1.50 2.15 5.88
N GLY A 140 0.86 2.04 7.03
CA GLY A 140 1.52 1.65 8.27
C GLY A 140 2.14 0.25 8.17
N ALA A 141 1.37 -0.72 7.69
CA ALA A 141 1.86 -2.07 7.42
C ALA A 141 2.98 -2.10 6.37
N PHE A 142 2.86 -1.29 5.30
CA PHE A 142 3.89 -1.15 4.28
C PHE A 142 5.22 -0.64 4.87
N ALA A 143 5.17 0.39 5.72
CA ALA A 143 6.36 0.94 6.37
C ALA A 143 7.08 -0.14 7.20
N LYS A 144 6.36 -0.94 7.98
CA LYS A 144 6.93 -2.02 8.79
C LYS A 144 7.50 -3.14 7.94
N ALA A 145 6.75 -3.63 6.96
CA ALA A 145 7.13 -4.77 6.15
C ALA A 145 8.37 -4.48 5.29
N THR A 146 8.45 -3.29 4.71
CA THR A 146 9.49 -2.96 3.73
C THR A 146 10.69 -2.23 4.34
N GLY A 147 10.50 -1.45 5.39
CA GLY A 147 11.53 -0.55 5.93
C GLY A 147 11.96 0.57 4.97
N LEU A 148 11.23 0.78 3.87
CA LEU A 148 11.58 1.77 2.85
C LEU A 148 11.25 3.21 3.25
N VAL A 149 10.34 3.37 4.21
CA VAL A 149 9.87 4.64 4.75
C VAL A 149 9.56 4.46 6.22
N GLY A 150 9.84 5.48 7.03
CA GLY A 150 9.51 5.47 8.45
C GLY A 150 8.03 5.75 8.72
N LEU A 151 7.49 5.18 9.79
CA LEU A 151 6.13 5.46 10.22
C LEU A 151 5.87 6.96 10.48
N PRO A 152 6.79 7.73 11.12
CA PRO A 152 6.56 9.16 11.32
C PRO A 152 6.29 9.92 10.01
N ALA A 153 7.04 9.65 8.96
CA ALA A 153 6.85 10.29 7.65
C ALA A 153 5.51 9.91 7.01
N ILE A 154 5.04 8.67 7.19
CA ILE A 154 3.69 8.24 6.77
C ILE A 154 2.62 9.03 7.50
N LEU A 155 2.75 9.21 8.84
CA LEU A 155 1.78 9.95 9.63
C LEU A 155 1.70 11.44 9.24
N GLU A 156 2.84 12.06 8.95
CA GLU A 156 2.86 13.43 8.40
C GLU A 156 2.21 13.52 7.01
N GLY A 157 2.41 12.52 6.16
CA GLY A 157 1.73 12.44 4.87
C GLY A 157 0.20 12.25 5.01
N ILE A 158 -0.26 11.49 6.00
CA ILE A 158 -1.68 11.38 6.34
C ILE A 158 -2.23 12.74 6.76
N GLU A 159 -1.52 13.45 7.62
CA GLU A 159 -1.92 14.79 8.08
C GLU A 159 -2.06 15.80 6.92
N GLU A 160 -1.21 15.69 5.92
CA GLU A 160 -1.24 16.54 4.73
C GLU A 160 -2.40 16.22 3.76
N TYR A 161 -2.60 14.93 3.45
CA TYR A 161 -3.47 14.51 2.34
C TYR A 161 -4.89 14.10 2.76
N VAL A 162 -5.12 13.81 4.04
CA VAL A 162 -6.45 13.36 4.51
C VAL A 162 -7.27 14.56 4.97
N PRO A 163 -8.45 14.80 4.35
CA PRO A 163 -9.24 16.01 4.65
C PRO A 163 -9.97 15.98 5.98
N GLY A 164 -10.11 14.79 6.61
CA GLY A 164 -10.83 14.65 7.88
C GLY A 164 -10.47 13.35 8.62
N LYS A 165 -10.82 13.27 9.91
CA LYS A 165 -10.50 12.13 10.79
C LYS A 165 -9.01 11.79 10.80
N LYS A 166 -8.14 12.79 10.78
CA LYS A 166 -6.69 12.62 10.66
C LYS A 166 -6.12 11.79 11.80
N GLU A 167 -6.55 12.04 13.03
CA GLU A 167 -6.15 11.28 14.21
C GLU A 167 -6.55 9.81 14.10
N ALA A 168 -7.77 9.52 13.65
CA ALA A 168 -8.26 8.16 13.46
C ALA A 168 -7.49 7.41 12.37
N ASN A 169 -7.19 8.08 11.24
CA ASN A 169 -6.35 7.53 10.19
C ASN A 169 -4.92 7.23 10.68
N SER A 170 -4.35 8.16 11.44
CA SER A 170 -3.00 7.99 12.03
C SER A 170 -2.97 6.87 13.07
N ALA A 171 -4.00 6.75 13.91
CA ALA A 171 -4.12 5.66 14.89
C ALA A 171 -4.23 4.30 14.19
N ALA A 172 -5.09 4.18 13.18
CA ALA A 172 -5.24 2.95 12.41
C ALA A 172 -3.94 2.54 11.67
N ALA A 173 -3.20 3.51 11.12
CA ALA A 173 -1.91 3.26 10.48
C ALA A 173 -0.84 2.78 11.48
N LYS A 174 -0.79 3.35 12.70
CA LYS A 174 0.08 2.90 13.79
C LYS A 174 -0.24 1.46 14.19
N THR A 175 -1.51 1.14 14.37
CA THR A 175 -1.94 -0.23 14.71
C THR A 175 -1.60 -1.21 13.59
N ALA A 176 -1.75 -0.82 12.32
CA ALA A 176 -1.37 -1.65 11.18
C ALA A 176 0.14 -1.90 11.11
N PHE A 177 0.96 -0.91 11.48
CA PHE A 177 2.42 -1.06 11.60
C PHE A 177 2.79 -2.11 12.65
N GLU A 178 2.05 -2.17 13.77
CA GLU A 178 2.31 -3.13 14.85
C GLU A 178 1.78 -4.53 14.54
N GLN A 179 0.63 -4.64 13.85
CA GLN A 179 -0.10 -5.88 13.64
C GLN A 179 0.14 -6.57 12.30
N VAL A 180 0.93 -5.98 11.39
CA VAL A 180 1.25 -6.64 10.12
C VAL A 180 1.95 -7.97 10.36
N ILE A 181 1.48 -9.02 9.68
CA ILE A 181 2.06 -10.36 9.74
C ILE A 181 3.02 -10.51 8.55
N ILE A 182 4.27 -10.90 8.83
CA ILE A 182 5.32 -11.07 7.82
C ILE A 182 5.74 -12.54 7.79
N PHE A 183 5.71 -13.16 6.61
CA PHE A 183 6.16 -14.54 6.45
C PHE A 183 7.69 -14.65 6.60
N GLY A 184 8.15 -15.54 7.45
CA GLY A 184 9.59 -15.79 7.68
C GLY A 184 10.24 -14.88 8.73
N SER A 185 9.52 -13.94 9.36
CA SER A 185 9.95 -13.33 10.60
C SER A 185 9.54 -14.26 11.74
N SER A 186 10.46 -15.13 12.19
CA SER A 186 10.31 -15.69 13.53
C SER A 186 10.23 -14.52 14.51
N PRO A 187 9.30 -14.53 15.49
CA PRO A 187 9.37 -13.55 16.57
C PRO A 187 10.73 -13.72 17.26
N ILE A 188 11.47 -12.63 17.36
CA ILE A 188 12.69 -12.51 18.16
C ILE A 188 12.26 -12.57 19.64
#